data_48e81a49b105e864f0e7050e494380f6
#
_entry.id   48e81a49b105e864f0e7050e494380f6
#
_cell.length_a   1.000
_cell.length_b   1.000
_cell.length_c   1.000
_cell.angle_alpha   90.00
_cell.angle_beta   90.00
_cell.angle_gamma   90.00
#
_symmetry.space_group_name_H-M   'P 1'
#
loop_
_entity.id
_entity.type
_entity.pdbx_description
1 polymer ?
#
loop_
_entity_poly.entity_id
_entity_poly.type
_entity_poly.pdbx_seq_one_letter_code
_entity_poly.pdbx_strand_id
1 'polypeptide(L)'
;MMKIKFEDWITNLNKYEVSSLSKIAKYTNGLAMQKFRPKDNEESLPVIKIKEMNDGITENTERCSTNIKDEVIINNGDVLFAWSGTLCMSIWGKGKAGLNQHIFKVTSDKYPKWFYYFWTLKHLNRFKMIAAGKATTMGHIKRGELDISEVLIPENKKLQEMHKIMQPVFNKYINNLIQNETLSQIRNILLSKLMKGEIDLDKIEI
;
A
#
# COMPACT_ATOMS: atom_id res chain seq x y z
N MET A 1 -13.42 6.75 10.16
CA MET A 1 -13.21 8.14 10.62
C MET A 1 -12.39 8.99 9.63
N MET A 2 -11.12 8.68 9.29
CA MET A 2 -10.31 9.49 8.36
C MET A 2 -10.94 9.69 6.97
N LYS A 3 -11.47 8.63 6.35
CA LYS A 3 -12.13 8.71 5.04
C LYS A 3 -13.33 9.66 5.06
N ILE A 4 -14.20 9.55 6.06
CA ILE A 4 -15.39 10.41 6.23
C ILE A 4 -14.95 11.88 6.38
N LYS A 5 -13.92 12.14 7.19
CA LYS A 5 -13.39 13.51 7.38
C LYS A 5 -12.80 14.07 6.09
N PHE A 6 -12.09 13.25 5.32
CA PHE A 6 -11.57 13.64 4.02
C PHE A 6 -12.71 13.97 3.04
N GLU A 7 -13.74 13.12 2.95
CA GLU A 7 -14.89 13.33 2.08
C GLU A 7 -15.66 14.59 2.46
N ASP A 8 -15.90 14.82 3.75
CA ASP A 8 -16.52 16.04 4.27
C ASP A 8 -15.75 17.29 3.84
N TRP A 9 -14.44 17.31 4.00
CA TRP A 9 -13.61 18.43 3.58
C TRP A 9 -13.67 18.70 2.08
N ILE A 10 -13.60 17.65 1.26
CA ILE A 10 -13.63 17.79 -0.20
C ILE A 10 -15.00 18.31 -0.68
N THR A 11 -16.09 17.86 -0.06
CA THR A 11 -17.45 18.30 -0.40
C THR A 11 -17.68 19.77 -0.05
N ASN A 12 -17.03 20.26 1.02
CA ASN A 12 -17.19 21.62 1.54
C ASN A 12 -16.05 22.58 1.13
N LEU A 13 -15.28 22.23 0.09
CA LEU A 13 -14.25 23.14 -0.43
C LEU A 13 -14.87 24.29 -1.24
N ASN A 14 -14.60 25.53 -0.79
CA ASN A 14 -15.06 26.74 -1.49
C ASN A 14 -14.05 27.24 -2.53
N LYS A 15 -12.74 26.97 -2.30
CA LYS A 15 -11.65 27.40 -3.18
C LYS A 15 -10.67 26.26 -3.38
N TYR A 16 -10.44 25.91 -4.62
CA TYR A 16 -9.55 24.82 -5.01
C TYR A 16 -9.05 24.98 -6.45
N GLU A 17 -7.94 24.34 -6.74
CA GLU A 17 -7.43 24.09 -8.10
C GLU A 17 -7.86 22.68 -8.53
N VAL A 18 -8.29 22.53 -9.78
CA VAL A 18 -8.59 21.22 -10.35
C VAL A 18 -7.31 20.63 -10.94
N SER A 19 -7.01 19.39 -10.57
CA SER A 19 -5.85 18.65 -11.03
C SER A 19 -6.20 17.19 -11.29
N SER A 20 -5.22 16.30 -11.40
CA SER A 20 -5.43 14.86 -11.61
C SER A 20 -4.55 14.01 -10.70
N LEU A 21 -4.90 12.72 -10.56
CA LEU A 21 -4.11 11.77 -9.76
C LEU A 21 -2.66 11.70 -10.21
N SER A 22 -2.40 11.67 -11.53
CA SER A 22 -1.06 11.61 -12.09
C SER A 22 -0.22 12.88 -11.85
N LYS A 23 -0.88 14.02 -11.60
CA LYS A 23 -0.21 15.28 -11.27
C LYS A 23 0.09 15.45 -9.79
N ILE A 24 -0.67 14.79 -8.92
CA ILE A 24 -0.44 14.88 -7.47
C ILE A 24 0.48 13.78 -6.95
N ALA A 25 0.63 12.66 -7.67
CA ALA A 25 1.46 11.55 -7.25
C ALA A 25 2.09 10.79 -8.44
N LYS A 26 3.25 10.18 -8.18
CA LYS A 26 3.93 9.26 -9.08
C LYS A 26 3.41 7.83 -8.81
N TYR A 27 2.97 7.15 -9.87
CA TYR A 27 2.53 5.75 -9.85
C TYR A 27 3.61 4.89 -10.51
N THR A 28 4.50 4.34 -9.71
CA THR A 28 5.63 3.52 -10.19
C THR A 28 5.23 2.07 -10.24
N ASN A 29 5.29 1.46 -11.44
CA ASN A 29 5.04 0.02 -11.58
C ASN A 29 6.13 -0.80 -10.89
N GLY A 30 5.72 -1.90 -10.26
CA GLY A 30 6.64 -2.97 -9.95
C GLY A 30 7.19 -3.65 -11.22
N LEU A 31 7.96 -4.72 -11.02
CA LEU A 31 8.60 -5.47 -12.08
C LEU A 31 8.04 -6.90 -12.20
N ALA A 32 8.27 -7.52 -13.36
CA ALA A 32 8.05 -8.94 -13.58
C ALA A 32 9.10 -9.74 -12.77
N MET A 33 8.86 -9.91 -11.47
CA MET A 33 9.84 -10.41 -10.50
C MET A 33 10.36 -11.82 -10.79
N GLN A 34 9.65 -12.62 -11.60
CA GLN A 34 10.15 -13.91 -12.09
C GLN A 34 11.45 -13.79 -12.92
N LYS A 35 11.77 -12.57 -13.43
CA LYS A 35 13.03 -12.28 -14.13
C LYS A 35 14.18 -11.89 -13.20
N PHE A 36 13.90 -11.69 -11.93
CA PHE A 36 14.84 -11.24 -10.90
C PHE A 36 14.93 -12.25 -9.77
N ARG A 37 15.02 -13.54 -10.09
CA ARG A 37 15.18 -14.59 -9.09
C ARG A 37 16.51 -14.44 -8.38
N PRO A 38 16.57 -14.68 -7.05
CA PRO A 38 17.84 -14.68 -6.34
C PRO A 38 18.72 -15.82 -6.85
N LYS A 39 20.03 -15.60 -6.87
CA LYS A 39 21.02 -16.64 -7.12
C LYS A 39 21.23 -17.46 -5.85
N ASP A 40 21.93 -18.60 -5.98
CA ASP A 40 22.26 -19.44 -4.83
C ASP A 40 23.05 -18.64 -3.78
N ASN A 41 22.60 -18.74 -2.53
CA ASN A 41 23.15 -18.02 -1.37
C ASN A 41 23.01 -16.47 -1.41
N GLU A 42 22.23 -15.92 -2.34
CA GLU A 42 21.94 -14.49 -2.36
C GLU A 42 20.86 -14.13 -1.34
N GLU A 43 21.06 -13.02 -0.63
CA GLU A 43 19.99 -12.41 0.17
C GLU A 43 18.81 -12.05 -0.73
N SER A 44 17.60 -12.33 -0.28
CA SER A 44 16.42 -12.21 -1.12
C SER A 44 15.27 -11.50 -0.40
N LEU A 45 14.40 -10.86 -1.20
CA LEU A 45 13.19 -10.18 -0.73
C LEU A 45 11.94 -10.98 -1.10
N PRO A 46 10.90 -10.98 -0.26
CA PRO A 46 9.60 -11.50 -0.66
C PRO A 46 9.00 -10.66 -1.79
N VAL A 47 8.34 -11.30 -2.75
CA VAL A 47 7.65 -10.64 -3.86
C VAL A 47 6.20 -10.38 -3.47
N ILE A 48 5.80 -9.12 -3.52
CA ILE A 48 4.43 -8.73 -3.19
C ILE A 48 3.59 -8.66 -4.46
N LYS A 49 2.68 -9.60 -4.56
CA LYS A 49 1.57 -9.66 -5.50
C LYS A 49 0.26 -9.27 -4.78
N ILE A 50 -0.85 -9.28 -5.50
CA ILE A 50 -2.17 -8.94 -4.93
C ILE A 50 -2.54 -9.88 -3.77
N LYS A 51 -2.15 -11.15 -3.88
CA LYS A 51 -2.35 -12.15 -2.81
C LYS A 51 -1.65 -11.71 -1.52
N GLU A 52 -0.36 -11.38 -1.59
CA GLU A 52 0.44 -10.96 -0.44
C GLU A 52 -0.03 -9.60 0.13
N MET A 53 -0.61 -8.72 -0.70
CA MET A 53 -1.26 -7.50 -0.19
C MET A 53 -2.43 -7.81 0.73
N ASN A 54 -3.23 -8.83 0.42
CA ASN A 54 -4.43 -9.20 1.17
C ASN A 54 -4.11 -10.16 2.33
N ASP A 55 -3.42 -11.27 2.03
CA ASP A 55 -3.27 -12.40 2.93
C ASP A 55 -1.95 -12.35 3.74
N GLY A 56 -0.99 -11.53 3.29
CA GLY A 56 0.32 -11.44 3.93
C GLY A 56 1.38 -12.33 3.27
N ILE A 57 2.58 -12.25 3.84
CA ILE A 57 3.74 -13.05 3.42
C ILE A 57 3.63 -14.43 4.10
N THR A 58 3.87 -15.48 3.31
CA THR A 58 3.89 -16.87 3.77
C THR A 58 5.20 -17.54 3.35
N GLU A 59 5.46 -18.75 3.81
CA GLU A 59 6.61 -19.56 3.39
C GLU A 59 6.63 -19.82 1.86
N ASN A 60 5.44 -19.86 1.24
CA ASN A 60 5.28 -20.06 -0.20
C ASN A 60 5.35 -18.75 -1.01
N THR A 61 5.58 -17.61 -0.37
CA THR A 61 5.72 -16.33 -1.07
C THR A 61 6.98 -16.36 -1.93
N GLU A 62 6.81 -16.06 -3.23
CA GLU A 62 7.93 -15.99 -4.18
C GLU A 62 8.97 -14.98 -3.71
N ARG A 63 10.24 -15.26 -4.02
CA ARG A 63 11.35 -14.39 -3.64
C ARG A 63 12.06 -13.81 -4.86
N CYS A 64 12.61 -12.62 -4.71
CA CYS A 64 13.44 -11.97 -5.73
C CYS A 64 14.78 -11.55 -5.15
N SER A 65 15.75 -11.32 -6.04
CA SER A 65 17.05 -10.73 -5.71
C SER A 65 16.90 -9.38 -5.01
N THR A 66 17.82 -9.04 -4.14
CA THR A 66 17.97 -7.69 -3.59
C THR A 66 18.53 -6.70 -4.61
N ASN A 67 19.15 -7.18 -5.68
CA ASN A 67 19.73 -6.37 -6.76
C ASN A 67 18.67 -5.96 -7.79
N ILE A 68 17.66 -5.24 -7.33
CA ILE A 68 16.62 -4.61 -8.14
C ILE A 68 16.62 -3.10 -7.88
N LYS A 69 15.95 -2.33 -8.76
CA LYS A 69 15.87 -0.87 -8.61
C LYS A 69 15.19 -0.49 -7.29
N ASP A 70 15.73 0.47 -6.56
CA ASP A 70 15.20 0.96 -5.29
C ASP A 70 13.74 1.44 -5.40
N GLU A 71 13.35 1.99 -6.54
CA GLU A 71 11.99 2.48 -6.77
C GLU A 71 10.91 1.38 -6.72
N VAL A 72 11.30 0.11 -6.92
CA VAL A 72 10.39 -1.05 -6.84
C VAL A 72 10.58 -1.87 -5.56
N ILE A 73 11.48 -1.44 -4.69
CA ILE A 73 11.57 -1.92 -3.32
C ILE A 73 10.55 -1.16 -2.48
N ILE A 74 9.72 -1.89 -1.76
CA ILE A 74 8.73 -1.31 -0.85
C ILE A 74 9.15 -1.51 0.59
N ASN A 75 8.77 -0.56 1.43
CA ASN A 75 9.05 -0.53 2.86
C ASN A 75 7.77 -0.22 3.65
N ASN A 76 7.84 -0.40 4.96
CA ASN A 76 6.71 -0.07 5.83
C ASN A 76 6.23 1.38 5.62
N GLY A 77 4.93 1.54 5.49
CA GLY A 77 4.27 2.82 5.24
C GLY A 77 4.16 3.20 3.76
N ASP A 78 4.65 2.39 2.80
CA ASP A 78 4.44 2.65 1.38
C ASP A 78 2.98 2.43 0.98
N VAL A 79 2.49 3.30 0.11
CA VAL A 79 1.14 3.21 -0.46
C VAL A 79 1.20 2.34 -1.72
N LEU A 80 0.40 1.29 -1.72
CA LEU A 80 0.31 0.33 -2.83
C LEU A 80 -1.08 0.39 -3.47
N PHE A 81 -1.10 0.36 -4.81
CA PHE A 81 -2.32 0.30 -5.60
C PHE A 81 -2.23 -0.81 -6.65
N ALA A 82 -2.99 -1.88 -6.45
CA ALA A 82 -3.17 -2.93 -7.45
C ALA A 82 -4.11 -2.45 -8.56
N TRP A 83 -3.57 -2.31 -9.77
CA TRP A 83 -4.28 -1.74 -10.93
C TRP A 83 -4.77 -2.78 -11.94
N SER A 84 -4.51 -4.06 -11.69
CA SER A 84 -4.88 -5.19 -12.54
C SER A 84 -5.37 -6.35 -11.67
N GLY A 85 -6.28 -7.16 -12.17
CA GLY A 85 -6.92 -8.23 -11.42
C GLY A 85 -7.88 -7.70 -10.36
N THR A 86 -7.70 -8.09 -9.11
CA THR A 86 -8.47 -7.53 -7.99
C THR A 86 -7.91 -6.17 -7.59
N LEU A 87 -8.53 -5.10 -8.10
CA LEU A 87 -8.09 -3.74 -7.78
C LEU A 87 -8.31 -3.44 -6.30
N CYS A 88 -7.24 -3.10 -5.62
CA CYS A 88 -7.27 -2.72 -4.21
C CYS A 88 -6.16 -1.72 -3.86
N MET A 89 -6.33 -1.04 -2.74
CA MET A 89 -5.31 -0.18 -2.16
C MET A 89 -4.98 -0.63 -0.75
N SER A 90 -3.72 -0.53 -0.39
CA SER A 90 -3.27 -0.75 0.98
C SER A 90 -2.09 0.15 1.33
N ILE A 91 -1.83 0.27 2.62
CA ILE A 91 -0.55 0.74 3.13
C ILE A 91 0.22 -0.49 3.55
N TRP A 92 1.44 -0.60 3.06
CA TRP A 92 2.30 -1.73 3.37
C TRP A 92 2.87 -1.62 4.80
N GLY A 93 2.86 -2.71 5.54
CA GLY A 93 3.32 -2.74 6.92
C GLY A 93 4.10 -4.01 7.30
N LYS A 94 4.58 -4.78 6.30
CA LYS A 94 5.14 -6.12 6.51
C LYS A 94 6.62 -6.23 6.12
N GLY A 95 7.37 -5.13 6.27
CA GLY A 95 8.81 -5.10 6.05
C GLY A 95 9.22 -4.78 4.61
N LYS A 96 10.51 -4.99 4.31
CA LYS A 96 11.11 -4.74 3.00
C LYS A 96 10.74 -5.85 2.01
N ALA A 97 10.33 -5.48 0.78
CA ALA A 97 9.86 -6.44 -0.21
C ALA A 97 10.04 -5.90 -1.65
N GLY A 98 9.99 -6.80 -2.64
CA GLY A 98 9.99 -6.46 -4.06
C GLY A 98 8.57 -6.38 -4.63
N LEU A 99 8.28 -5.36 -5.42
CA LEU A 99 6.93 -5.07 -5.92
C LEU A 99 6.67 -5.70 -7.29
N ASN A 100 5.62 -6.50 -7.39
CA ASN A 100 5.20 -7.12 -8.65
C ASN A 100 4.61 -6.11 -9.64
N GLN A 101 4.75 -6.38 -10.95
CA GLN A 101 4.35 -5.52 -12.06
C GLN A 101 2.87 -5.08 -12.09
N HIS A 102 1.98 -5.77 -11.38
CA HIS A 102 0.54 -5.47 -11.34
C HIS A 102 0.14 -4.50 -10.22
N ILE A 103 1.12 -3.95 -9.54
CA ILE A 103 0.92 -3.04 -8.41
C ILE A 103 1.78 -1.80 -8.62
N PHE A 104 1.18 -0.63 -8.36
CA PHE A 104 1.91 0.63 -8.26
C PHE A 104 2.38 0.88 -6.82
N LYS A 105 3.62 1.33 -6.66
CA LYS A 105 4.05 2.14 -5.52
C LYS A 105 3.67 3.58 -5.80
N VAL A 106 2.88 4.18 -4.91
CA VAL A 106 2.38 5.56 -5.07
C VAL A 106 3.14 6.48 -4.15
N THR A 107 3.79 7.50 -4.72
CA THR A 107 4.63 8.47 -3.98
C THR A 107 4.33 9.90 -4.44
N SER A 108 4.67 10.88 -3.62
CA SER A 108 4.62 12.29 -4.01
C SER A 108 5.67 13.07 -3.23
N ASP A 109 6.38 13.96 -3.92
CA ASP A 109 7.31 14.91 -3.29
C ASP A 109 6.59 16.22 -2.91
N LYS A 110 5.41 16.46 -3.49
CA LYS A 110 4.65 17.71 -3.32
C LYS A 110 3.54 17.60 -2.28
N TYR A 111 2.90 16.45 -2.17
CA TYR A 111 1.71 16.27 -1.33
C TYR A 111 1.93 15.22 -0.25
N PRO A 112 1.33 15.41 0.96
CA PRO A 112 1.45 14.45 2.04
C PRO A 112 0.78 13.12 1.70
N LYS A 113 1.28 12.04 2.29
CA LYS A 113 0.89 10.66 2.00
C LYS A 113 -0.62 10.43 2.11
N TRP A 114 -1.26 10.94 3.16
CA TRP A 114 -2.70 10.84 3.34
C TRP A 114 -3.49 11.46 2.19
N PHE A 115 -2.99 12.55 1.59
CA PHE A 115 -3.70 13.29 0.54
C PHE A 115 -3.83 12.44 -0.73
N TYR A 116 -2.71 11.97 -1.29
CA TYR A 116 -2.77 11.14 -2.50
C TYR A 116 -3.35 9.74 -2.23
N TYR A 117 -3.22 9.20 -1.01
CA TYR A 117 -3.88 7.95 -0.61
C TYR A 117 -5.40 8.08 -0.69
N PHE A 118 -6.00 9.07 -0.05
CA PHE A 118 -7.46 9.21 -0.05
C PHE A 118 -8.02 9.62 -1.40
N TRP A 119 -7.31 10.43 -2.19
CA TRP A 119 -7.71 10.74 -3.56
C TRP A 119 -7.70 9.51 -4.45
N THR A 120 -6.69 8.67 -4.40
CA THR A 120 -6.66 7.41 -5.16
C THR A 120 -7.78 6.47 -4.68
N LEU A 121 -7.99 6.37 -3.36
CA LEU A 121 -9.04 5.56 -2.76
C LEU A 121 -10.46 6.03 -3.18
N LYS A 122 -10.68 7.34 -3.32
CA LYS A 122 -11.94 7.91 -3.80
C LYS A 122 -12.29 7.42 -5.22
N HIS A 123 -11.31 7.30 -6.09
CA HIS A 123 -11.50 6.82 -7.46
C HIS A 123 -11.53 5.29 -7.58
N LEU A 124 -11.20 4.53 -6.54
CA LEU A 124 -11.06 3.08 -6.60
C LEU A 124 -12.33 2.36 -7.11
N ASN A 125 -13.53 2.80 -6.69
CA ASN A 125 -14.77 2.18 -7.15
C ASN A 125 -15.02 2.41 -8.65
N ARG A 126 -14.72 3.61 -9.16
CA ARG A 126 -14.76 3.90 -10.61
C ARG A 126 -13.77 3.00 -11.35
N PHE A 127 -12.56 2.85 -10.85
CA PHE A 127 -11.56 1.96 -11.45
C PHE A 127 -12.01 0.50 -11.48
N LYS A 128 -12.65 0.01 -10.39
CA LYS A 128 -13.21 -1.34 -10.34
C LYS A 128 -14.30 -1.55 -11.41
N MET A 129 -15.19 -0.57 -11.61
CA MET A 129 -16.23 -0.63 -12.66
C MET A 129 -15.61 -0.67 -14.07
N ILE A 130 -14.58 0.16 -14.33
CA ILE A 130 -13.85 0.16 -15.60
C ILE A 130 -13.17 -1.19 -15.86
N ALA A 131 -12.53 -1.77 -14.85
CA ALA A 131 -11.88 -3.07 -14.96
C ALA A 131 -12.89 -4.20 -15.19
N ALA A 132 -14.03 -4.18 -14.52
CA ALA A 132 -15.11 -5.17 -14.69
C ALA A 132 -15.74 -5.13 -16.09
N GLY A 133 -15.85 -3.95 -16.69
CA GLY A 133 -16.36 -3.79 -18.07
C GLY A 133 -15.46 -4.38 -19.16
N LYS A 134 -14.23 -4.79 -18.83
CA LYS A 134 -13.26 -5.42 -19.77
C LYS A 134 -13.13 -6.92 -19.56
N ALA A 135 -14.23 -7.60 -19.31
CA ALA A 135 -14.34 -8.98 -18.81
C ALA A 135 -13.75 -10.11 -19.71
N THR A 136 -13.21 -9.83 -20.89
CA THR A 136 -12.59 -10.85 -21.76
C THR A 136 -11.12 -11.14 -21.45
N THR A 137 -10.50 -10.31 -20.60
CA THR A 137 -9.12 -10.45 -20.14
C THR A 137 -9.04 -10.06 -18.67
N MET A 138 -7.90 -10.31 -18.01
CA MET A 138 -7.67 -9.83 -16.63
C MET A 138 -7.98 -8.33 -16.55
N GLY A 139 -9.06 -7.98 -15.84
CA GLY A 139 -9.53 -6.61 -15.71
C GLY A 139 -8.43 -5.68 -15.23
N HIS A 140 -8.23 -4.57 -15.90
CA HIS A 140 -7.20 -3.59 -15.56
C HIS A 140 -7.61 -2.17 -15.95
N ILE A 141 -7.01 -1.19 -15.32
CA ILE A 141 -7.11 0.22 -15.76
C ILE A 141 -5.92 0.58 -16.65
N LYS A 142 -6.16 1.45 -17.63
CA LYS A 142 -5.07 2.10 -18.38
C LYS A 142 -4.51 3.25 -17.57
N ARG A 143 -3.23 3.58 -17.78
CA ARG A 143 -2.56 4.71 -17.09
C ARG A 143 -3.29 6.04 -17.31
N GLY A 144 -3.87 6.27 -18.49
CA GLY A 144 -4.69 7.45 -18.79
C GLY A 144 -5.90 7.66 -17.88
N GLU A 145 -6.37 6.59 -17.19
CA GLU A 145 -7.42 6.76 -16.18
C GLU A 145 -6.96 7.60 -14.98
N LEU A 146 -5.66 7.59 -14.67
CA LEU A 146 -5.08 8.45 -13.63
C LEU A 146 -5.04 9.92 -14.06
N ASP A 147 -4.86 10.17 -15.37
CA ASP A 147 -4.77 11.52 -15.96
C ASP A 147 -6.12 12.24 -15.96
N ILE A 148 -7.21 11.47 -16.12
CA ILE A 148 -8.58 11.99 -16.12
C ILE A 148 -9.28 11.89 -14.75
N SER A 149 -8.61 11.35 -13.74
CA SER A 149 -9.14 11.26 -12.37
C SER A 149 -8.97 12.59 -11.66
N GLU A 150 -10.05 13.33 -11.56
CA GLU A 150 -10.06 14.67 -10.99
C GLU A 150 -9.67 14.67 -9.51
N VAL A 151 -8.86 15.65 -9.14
CA VAL A 151 -8.40 15.93 -7.78
C VAL A 151 -8.60 17.41 -7.49
N LEU A 152 -9.29 17.73 -6.41
CA LEU A 152 -9.44 19.10 -5.94
C LEU A 152 -8.32 19.42 -4.95
N ILE A 153 -7.48 20.38 -5.29
CA ILE A 153 -6.36 20.82 -4.46
C ILE A 153 -6.82 22.08 -3.72
N PRO A 154 -6.98 22.02 -2.38
CA PRO A 154 -7.32 23.20 -1.58
C PRO A 154 -6.25 24.28 -1.67
N GLU A 155 -6.60 25.52 -1.38
CA GLU A 155 -5.62 26.58 -1.12
C GLU A 155 -4.61 26.12 -0.05
N ASN A 156 -3.37 26.58 -0.16
CA ASN A 156 -2.25 26.11 0.66
C ASN A 156 -2.54 26.22 2.18
N LYS A 157 -3.16 27.32 2.61
CA LYS A 157 -3.55 27.51 4.02
C LYS A 157 -4.51 26.40 4.48
N LYS A 158 -5.51 26.09 3.65
CA LYS A 158 -6.51 25.06 3.96
C LYS A 158 -5.89 23.66 3.96
N LEU A 159 -5.02 23.38 3.00
CA LEU A 159 -4.27 22.09 2.96
C LEU A 159 -3.40 21.90 4.19
N GLN A 160 -2.75 22.97 4.69
CA GLN A 160 -1.97 22.92 5.92
C GLN A 160 -2.83 22.69 7.17
N GLU A 161 -4.01 23.30 7.26
CA GLU A 161 -4.96 23.03 8.34
C GLU A 161 -5.41 21.55 8.34
N MET A 162 -5.78 21.04 7.16
CA MET A 162 -6.13 19.64 6.98
C MET A 162 -4.97 18.71 7.37
N HIS A 163 -3.75 19.07 6.98
CA HIS A 163 -2.54 18.31 7.28
C HIS A 163 -2.27 18.19 8.78
N LYS A 164 -2.40 19.28 9.53
CA LYS A 164 -2.23 19.28 11.00
C LYS A 164 -3.15 18.29 11.71
N ILE A 165 -4.36 18.09 11.18
CA ILE A 165 -5.35 17.17 11.75
C ILE A 165 -5.14 15.74 11.22
N MET A 166 -4.93 15.59 9.92
CA MET A 166 -4.90 14.27 9.28
C MET A 166 -3.59 13.52 9.50
N GLN A 167 -2.45 14.23 9.46
CA GLN A 167 -1.14 13.58 9.51
C GLN A 167 -0.88 12.76 10.78
N PRO A 168 -1.19 13.27 12.01
CA PRO A 168 -1.00 12.47 13.22
C PRO A 168 -1.85 11.20 13.24
N VAL A 169 -3.10 11.30 12.80
CA VAL A 169 -4.02 10.15 12.76
C VAL A 169 -3.57 9.13 11.70
N PHE A 170 -3.10 9.61 10.57
CA PHE A 170 -2.60 8.76 9.49
C PHE A 170 -1.29 8.05 9.89
N ASN A 171 -0.39 8.75 10.58
CA ASN A 171 0.82 8.15 11.14
C ASN A 171 0.48 7.08 12.19
N LYS A 172 -0.49 7.35 13.07
CA LYS A 172 -0.95 6.36 14.06
C LYS A 172 -1.53 5.13 13.38
N TYR A 173 -2.27 5.31 12.29
CA TYR A 173 -2.80 4.20 11.49
C TYR A 173 -1.67 3.33 10.92
N ILE A 174 -0.64 3.96 10.30
CA ILE A 174 0.54 3.24 9.77
C ILE A 174 1.25 2.48 10.88
N ASN A 175 1.52 3.15 12.01
CA ASN A 175 2.22 2.53 13.14
C ASN A 175 1.43 1.32 13.70
N ASN A 176 0.10 1.44 13.80
CA ASN A 176 -0.73 0.32 14.23
C ASN A 176 -0.68 -0.87 13.26
N LEU A 177 -0.64 -0.61 11.93
CA LEU A 177 -0.47 -1.68 10.95
C LEU A 177 0.86 -2.43 11.15
N ILE A 178 1.96 -1.70 11.35
CA ILE A 178 3.28 -2.27 11.58
C ILE A 178 3.31 -3.06 12.90
N GLN A 179 2.75 -2.49 13.97
CA GLN A 179 2.66 -3.16 15.27
C GLN A 179 1.83 -4.45 15.22
N ASN A 180 0.69 -4.42 14.54
CA ASN A 180 -0.16 -5.60 14.37
C ASN A 180 0.57 -6.72 13.63
N GLU A 181 1.36 -6.40 12.60
CA GLU A 181 2.19 -7.38 11.90
C GLU A 181 3.23 -7.99 12.84
N THR A 182 3.98 -7.15 13.58
CA THR A 182 4.98 -7.59 14.55
C THR A 182 4.37 -8.50 15.62
N LEU A 183 3.23 -8.10 16.19
CA LEU A 183 2.52 -8.91 17.19
C LEU A 183 2.03 -10.24 16.61
N SER A 184 1.56 -10.25 15.35
CA SER A 184 1.17 -11.48 14.67
C SER A 184 2.35 -12.43 14.48
N GLN A 185 3.51 -11.92 14.11
CA GLN A 185 4.74 -12.71 13.98
C GLN A 185 5.20 -13.29 15.33
N ILE A 186 5.22 -12.46 16.38
CA ILE A 186 5.55 -12.90 17.75
C ILE A 186 4.61 -14.01 18.20
N ARG A 187 3.29 -13.79 18.05
CA ARG A 187 2.29 -14.81 18.39
C ARG A 187 2.55 -16.13 17.68
N ASN A 188 2.81 -16.11 16.39
CA ASN A 188 3.02 -17.32 15.60
C ASN A 188 4.30 -18.06 16.02
N ILE A 189 5.39 -17.33 16.34
CA ILE A 189 6.62 -17.90 16.87
C ILE A 189 6.36 -18.55 18.23
N LEU A 190 5.69 -17.86 19.12
CA LEU A 190 5.38 -18.37 20.46
C LEU A 190 4.50 -19.61 20.41
N LEU A 191 3.44 -19.59 19.57
CA LEU A 191 2.58 -20.76 19.37
C LEU A 191 3.38 -21.97 18.85
N SER A 192 4.26 -21.75 17.86
CA SER A 192 5.11 -22.83 17.33
C SER A 192 6.00 -23.43 18.42
N LYS A 193 6.66 -22.58 19.21
CA LYS A 193 7.53 -23.02 20.32
C LYS A 193 6.74 -23.76 21.41
N LEU A 194 5.54 -23.27 21.75
CA LEU A 194 4.69 -23.91 22.73
C LEU A 194 4.25 -25.31 22.27
N MET A 195 3.83 -25.43 20.99
CA MET A 195 3.42 -26.72 20.41
C MET A 195 4.56 -27.73 20.34
N LYS A 196 5.81 -27.28 20.23
CA LYS A 196 7.03 -28.12 20.24
C LYS A 196 7.52 -28.46 21.64
N GLY A 197 6.89 -27.92 22.69
CA GLY A 197 7.34 -28.09 24.08
C GLY A 197 8.64 -27.34 24.41
N GLU A 198 9.02 -26.34 23.58
CA GLU A 198 10.21 -25.52 23.79
C GLU A 198 10.00 -24.43 24.86
N ILE A 199 8.73 -24.17 25.23
CA ILE A 199 8.35 -23.23 26.27
C ILE A 199 7.74 -24.04 27.44
N ASP A 200 8.41 -23.95 28.59
CA ASP A 200 7.97 -24.56 29.84
C ASP A 200 7.00 -23.57 30.54
N LEU A 201 5.72 -23.91 30.55
CA LEU A 201 4.67 -23.06 31.14
C LEU A 201 4.78 -22.95 32.67
N ASP A 202 5.38 -23.96 33.32
CA ASP A 202 5.52 -23.98 34.78
C ASP A 202 6.59 -22.96 35.27
N LYS A 203 7.39 -22.42 34.35
CA LYS A 203 8.41 -21.41 34.63
C LYS A 203 8.01 -19.99 34.25
N ILE A 204 6.76 -19.77 33.81
CA ILE A 204 6.25 -18.44 33.48
C ILE A 204 5.64 -17.84 34.74
N GLU A 205 6.32 -16.87 35.35
CA GLU A 205 5.72 -16.02 36.39
C GLU A 205 4.71 -15.06 35.73
N ILE A 206 3.46 -15.09 36.18
CA ILE A 206 2.35 -14.22 35.76
C ILE A 206 2.15 -13.12 36.80
#